data_faebe9768424e9282380d373b0cfa493
#
_entry.id   faebe9768424e9282380d373b0cfa493
#
_cell.length_a   1.000
_cell.length_b   1.000
_cell.length_c   1.000
_cell.angle_alpha   90.00
_cell.angle_beta   90.00
_cell.angle_gamma   90.00
#
_symmetry.space_group_name_H-M   'P 1'
#
loop_
_entity.id
_entity.type
_entity.pdbx_description
1 polymer ?
#
loop_
_entity_poly.entity_id
_entity_poly.type
_entity_poly.pdbx_seq_one_letter_code
_entity_poly.pdbx_strand_id
1 'polypeptide(L)'
;YLTMQSYFDDPVATAKTLDADGWVHTGDLGRLDADGNITLCGRCKEQIIRGGENISPMEIEHALAKDPAVAECKVVGIPDAHFGEEICACVRLADGASADADAVRERLRPQLAYFKLPRYIVFLDDLPKTQKGAVSGGECRRAAMRELFGLT
;
A
#
# COMPACT_ATOMS: atom_id res chain seq x y z
N TYR A 1 -5.18 11.54 28.36
CA TYR A 1 -6.64 11.32 28.29
C TYR A 1 -7.09 10.63 27.01
N LEU A 2 -6.24 10.54 25.98
CA LEU A 2 -6.59 9.97 24.67
C LEU A 2 -5.95 8.61 24.42
N THR A 3 -5.05 8.17 25.30
CA THR A 3 -4.36 6.88 25.18
C THR A 3 -5.27 5.76 25.70
N MET A 4 -5.39 4.66 24.97
CA MET A 4 -6.11 3.48 25.43
C MET A 4 -5.41 2.88 26.67
N GLN A 5 -6.17 2.18 27.50
CA GLN A 5 -5.60 1.46 28.65
C GLN A 5 -5.10 0.05 28.23
N SER A 6 -5.89 -0.67 27.44
CA SER A 6 -5.56 -2.00 26.95
C SER A 6 -6.51 -2.42 25.82
N TYR A 7 -6.15 -3.45 25.11
CA TYR A 7 -7.13 -4.26 24.36
C TYR A 7 -7.87 -5.18 25.31
N PHE A 8 -9.16 -5.39 25.06
CA PHE A 8 -10.00 -6.27 25.88
C PHE A 8 -9.51 -7.71 25.75
N ASP A 9 -9.18 -8.32 26.89
CA ASP A 9 -8.73 -9.72 27.04
C ASP A 9 -7.56 -10.12 26.11
N ASP A 10 -6.72 -9.14 25.70
CA ASP A 10 -5.54 -9.38 24.85
C ASP A 10 -4.31 -8.64 25.38
N PRO A 11 -3.63 -9.22 26.39
CA PRO A 11 -2.43 -8.64 26.96
C PRO A 11 -1.24 -8.62 25.97
N VAL A 12 -1.22 -9.56 25.01
CA VAL A 12 -0.14 -9.64 24.01
C VAL A 12 -0.25 -8.50 23.02
N ALA A 13 -1.43 -8.23 22.49
CA ALA A 13 -1.65 -7.08 21.61
C ALA A 13 -1.44 -5.76 22.36
N THR A 14 -1.86 -5.70 23.63
CA THR A 14 -1.64 -4.54 24.49
C THR A 14 -0.15 -4.21 24.63
N ALA A 15 0.68 -5.18 25.03
CA ALA A 15 2.11 -5.00 25.20
C ALA A 15 2.87 -4.65 23.91
N LYS A 16 2.33 -5.05 22.74
CA LYS A 16 2.89 -4.68 21.43
C LYS A 16 2.53 -3.25 21.01
N THR A 17 1.43 -2.73 21.52
CA THR A 17 0.89 -1.44 21.08
C THR A 17 1.14 -0.33 22.09
N LEU A 18 1.15 -0.65 23.38
CA LEU A 18 1.40 0.30 24.47
C LEU A 18 2.68 -0.10 25.19
N ASP A 19 3.68 0.77 25.18
CA ASP A 19 4.93 0.51 25.89
C ASP A 19 4.86 0.88 27.37
N ALA A 20 5.94 0.57 28.11
CA ALA A 20 6.01 0.81 29.56
C ALA A 20 5.97 2.31 29.93
N ASP A 21 6.33 3.20 29.02
CA ASP A 21 6.32 4.65 29.19
C ASP A 21 4.97 5.29 28.83
N GLY A 22 4.00 4.47 28.37
CA GLY A 22 2.66 4.90 28.00
C GLY A 22 2.52 5.43 26.57
N TRP A 23 3.50 5.19 25.71
CA TRP A 23 3.41 5.53 24.28
C TRP A 23 2.66 4.46 23.49
N VAL A 24 1.79 4.93 22.59
CA VAL A 24 1.07 4.05 21.65
C VAL A 24 1.84 3.96 20.34
N HIS A 25 2.28 2.75 20.00
CA HIS A 25 2.86 2.43 18.71
C HIS A 25 1.76 2.20 17.67
N THR A 26 1.47 3.20 16.85
CA THR A 26 0.39 3.13 15.84
C THR A 26 0.71 2.16 14.70
N GLY A 27 1.98 1.86 14.49
CA GLY A 27 2.47 1.09 13.35
C GLY A 27 2.52 1.90 12.05
N ASP A 28 2.21 3.19 12.12
CA ASP A 28 2.33 4.09 10.98
C ASP A 28 3.76 4.66 10.90
N LEU A 29 4.22 4.90 9.69
CA LEU A 29 5.47 5.59 9.38
C LEU A 29 5.19 7.04 9.05
N GLY A 30 5.89 7.96 9.69
CA GLY A 30 5.75 9.38 9.45
C GLY A 30 7.10 10.06 9.31
N ARG A 31 7.12 11.19 8.61
CA ARG A 31 8.25 12.11 8.53
C ARG A 31 7.86 13.44 9.13
N LEU A 32 8.70 13.94 10.04
CA LEU A 32 8.57 15.26 10.63
C LEU A 32 9.37 16.25 9.77
N ASP A 33 8.77 17.37 9.39
CA ASP A 33 9.48 18.47 8.73
C ASP A 33 10.05 19.48 9.75
N ALA A 34 10.76 20.49 9.24
CA ALA A 34 11.37 21.51 10.07
C ALA A 34 10.36 22.41 10.81
N ASP A 35 9.14 22.50 10.32
CA ASP A 35 8.04 23.27 10.90
C ASP A 35 7.20 22.47 11.91
N GLY A 36 7.54 21.19 12.11
CA GLY A 36 6.85 20.30 13.05
C GLY A 36 5.62 19.60 12.47
N ASN A 37 5.39 19.66 11.15
CA ASN A 37 4.30 18.91 10.51
C ASN A 37 4.69 17.45 10.31
N ILE A 38 3.74 16.56 10.54
CA ILE A 38 3.90 15.12 10.33
C ILE A 38 3.25 14.74 9.00
N THR A 39 4.05 14.17 8.09
CA THR A 39 3.54 13.56 6.85
C THR A 39 3.55 12.04 7.01
N LEU A 40 2.40 11.39 6.89
CA LEU A 40 2.32 9.93 6.90
C LEU A 40 2.92 9.37 5.61
N CYS A 41 3.83 8.40 5.77
CA CYS A 41 4.59 7.80 4.67
C CYS A 41 4.20 6.34 4.41
N GLY A 42 3.35 5.74 5.26
CA GLY A 42 2.91 4.35 5.12
C GLY A 42 2.74 3.65 6.47
N ARG A 43 2.71 2.32 6.42
CA ARG A 43 2.64 1.46 7.59
C ARG A 43 3.81 0.49 7.65
N CYS A 44 4.33 0.23 8.86
CA CYS A 44 5.43 -0.71 9.06
C CYS A 44 5.14 -2.11 8.48
N LYS A 45 3.87 -2.58 8.61
CA LYS A 45 3.45 -3.91 8.17
C LYS A 45 3.05 -4.00 6.69
N GLU A 46 2.94 -2.86 6.02
CA GLU A 46 2.52 -2.80 4.61
C GLU A 46 3.70 -2.52 3.66
N GLN A 47 4.93 -2.47 4.18
CA GLN A 47 6.13 -2.30 3.35
C GLN A 47 6.28 -3.49 2.40
N ILE A 48 6.58 -3.19 1.13
CA ILE A 48 6.98 -4.20 0.15
C ILE A 48 8.48 -4.37 0.25
N ILE A 49 8.94 -5.60 0.51
CA ILE A 49 10.36 -5.90 0.67
C ILE A 49 10.86 -6.50 -0.66
N ARG A 50 11.39 -5.64 -1.52
CA ARG A 50 11.86 -6.02 -2.84
C ARG A 50 13.39 -6.00 -2.90
N GLY A 51 14.02 -7.17 -2.97
CA GLY A 51 15.47 -7.29 -3.07
C GLY A 51 16.23 -6.61 -1.92
N GLY A 52 15.64 -6.57 -0.70
CA GLY A 52 16.20 -5.91 0.47
C GLY A 52 15.81 -4.43 0.63
N GLU A 53 15.15 -3.83 -0.37
CA GLU A 53 14.63 -2.46 -0.29
C GLU A 53 13.23 -2.45 0.33
N ASN A 54 13.01 -1.56 1.31
CA ASN A 54 11.71 -1.31 1.91
C ASN A 54 10.96 -0.23 1.11
N ILE A 55 9.95 -0.63 0.38
CA ILE A 55 9.18 0.25 -0.49
C ILE A 55 7.81 0.52 0.13
N SER A 56 7.46 1.80 0.28
CA SER A 56 6.14 2.20 0.76
C SER A 56 5.10 2.12 -0.36
N PRO A 57 4.06 1.28 -0.24
CA PRO A 57 2.95 1.26 -1.18
C PRO A 57 2.27 2.62 -1.30
N MET A 58 2.13 3.34 -0.20
CA MET A 58 1.46 4.65 -0.13
C MET A 58 2.14 5.69 -1.04
N GLU A 59 3.47 5.69 -1.16
CA GLU A 59 4.19 6.60 -2.05
C GLU A 59 3.78 6.38 -3.52
N ILE A 60 3.63 5.12 -3.90
CA ILE A 60 3.22 4.74 -5.26
C ILE A 60 1.73 5.03 -5.47
N GLU A 61 0.88 4.74 -4.47
CA GLU A 61 -0.55 5.07 -4.48
C GLU A 61 -0.78 6.58 -4.64
N HIS A 62 -0.01 7.42 -3.95
CA HIS A 62 -0.08 8.88 -4.09
C HIS A 62 0.35 9.35 -5.49
N ALA A 63 1.33 8.69 -6.12
CA ALA A 63 1.72 9.01 -7.49
C ALA A 63 0.63 8.59 -8.49
N LEU A 64 0.03 7.40 -8.32
CA LEU A 64 -1.08 6.91 -9.13
C LEU A 64 -2.33 7.79 -9.01
N ALA A 65 -2.66 8.26 -7.81
CA ALA A 65 -3.83 9.11 -7.57
C ALA A 65 -3.78 10.47 -8.28
N LYS A 66 -2.60 10.90 -8.77
CA LYS A 66 -2.46 12.11 -9.58
C LYS A 66 -2.80 11.89 -11.05
N ASP A 67 -2.89 10.64 -11.50
CA ASP A 67 -3.25 10.29 -12.86
C ASP A 67 -4.77 10.41 -13.03
N PRO A 68 -5.27 11.29 -13.92
CA PRO A 68 -6.72 11.47 -14.10
C PRO A 68 -7.44 10.24 -14.64
N ALA A 69 -6.72 9.28 -15.22
CA ALA A 69 -7.28 8.02 -15.66
C ALA A 69 -7.50 7.02 -14.51
N VAL A 70 -6.93 7.28 -13.32
CA VAL A 70 -7.03 6.40 -12.14
C VAL A 70 -8.10 6.92 -11.21
N ALA A 71 -9.17 6.15 -11.03
CA ALA A 71 -10.21 6.47 -10.05
C ALA A 71 -9.86 5.97 -8.65
N GLU A 72 -9.29 4.78 -8.55
CA GLU A 72 -8.92 4.17 -7.27
C GLU A 72 -7.73 3.22 -7.49
N CYS A 73 -6.83 3.13 -6.54
CA CYS A 73 -5.70 2.20 -6.63
C CYS A 73 -5.34 1.61 -5.26
N LYS A 74 -4.71 0.44 -5.30
CA LYS A 74 -4.05 -0.19 -4.14
C LYS A 74 -2.77 -0.87 -4.61
N VAL A 75 -1.67 -0.58 -3.93
CA VAL A 75 -0.37 -1.17 -4.23
C VAL A 75 -0.05 -2.23 -3.20
N VAL A 76 0.40 -3.39 -3.67
CA VAL A 76 0.69 -4.56 -2.84
C VAL A 76 1.96 -5.27 -3.31
N GLY A 77 2.65 -5.91 -2.38
CA GLY A 77 3.72 -6.86 -2.71
C GLY A 77 3.12 -8.20 -3.12
N ILE A 78 3.60 -8.77 -4.22
CA ILE A 78 3.29 -10.14 -4.62
C ILE A 78 4.57 -10.97 -4.60
N PRO A 79 4.50 -12.29 -4.35
CA PRO A 79 5.69 -13.14 -4.29
C PRO A 79 6.48 -13.11 -5.61
N ASP A 80 7.79 -12.96 -5.49
CA ASP A 80 8.73 -13.04 -6.61
C ASP A 80 9.92 -13.93 -6.22
N ALA A 81 10.31 -14.84 -7.12
CA ALA A 81 11.35 -15.83 -6.84
C ALA A 81 12.75 -15.21 -6.70
N HIS A 82 12.98 -14.04 -7.30
CA HIS A 82 14.28 -13.38 -7.31
C HIS A 82 14.39 -12.29 -6.23
N PHE A 83 13.36 -11.48 -6.10
CA PHE A 83 13.35 -10.32 -5.21
C PHE A 83 12.63 -10.55 -3.88
N GLY A 84 12.04 -11.75 -3.67
CA GLY A 84 11.16 -12.04 -2.53
C GLY A 84 9.76 -11.50 -2.75
N GLU A 85 9.64 -10.19 -2.96
CA GLU A 85 8.40 -9.56 -3.39
C GLU A 85 8.63 -8.66 -4.62
N GLU A 86 7.57 -8.48 -5.41
CA GLU A 86 7.53 -7.55 -6.52
C GLU A 86 6.31 -6.62 -6.40
N ILE A 87 6.44 -5.41 -6.92
CA ILE A 87 5.40 -4.38 -6.80
C ILE A 87 4.29 -4.65 -7.79
N CYS A 88 3.06 -4.76 -7.30
CA CYS A 88 1.84 -4.85 -8.08
C CYS A 88 0.87 -3.72 -7.71
N ALA A 89 0.44 -2.95 -8.71
CA ALA A 89 -0.60 -1.95 -8.57
C ALA A 89 -1.93 -2.52 -9.08
N CYS A 90 -2.93 -2.62 -8.21
CA CYS A 90 -4.32 -2.86 -8.58
C CYS A 90 -4.97 -1.51 -8.85
N VAL A 91 -5.52 -1.31 -10.02
CA VAL A 91 -6.04 -0.03 -10.50
C VAL A 91 -7.46 -0.18 -10.99
N ARG A 92 -8.35 0.69 -10.54
CA ARG A 92 -9.65 0.93 -11.15
C ARG A 92 -9.57 2.23 -11.97
N LEU A 93 -9.87 2.12 -13.24
CA LEU A 93 -9.89 3.30 -14.11
C LEU A 93 -11.11 4.18 -13.83
N ALA A 94 -10.98 5.46 -14.13
CA ALA A 94 -12.10 6.40 -14.12
C ALA A 94 -13.10 6.04 -15.25
N ASP A 95 -14.37 6.38 -15.05
CA ASP A 95 -15.42 6.08 -16.01
C ASP A 95 -15.10 6.71 -17.38
N GLY A 96 -15.13 5.88 -18.42
CA GLY A 96 -14.77 6.29 -19.78
C GLY A 96 -13.27 6.45 -20.05
N ALA A 97 -12.40 6.28 -19.05
CA ALA A 97 -10.98 6.28 -19.26
C ALA A 97 -10.50 4.94 -19.85
N SER A 98 -9.44 5.02 -20.65
CA SER A 98 -8.73 3.86 -21.18
C SER A 98 -7.23 4.06 -20.99
N ALA A 99 -6.58 3.07 -20.41
CA ALA A 99 -5.13 3.04 -20.26
C ALA A 99 -4.65 1.58 -20.21
N ASP A 100 -3.48 1.33 -20.77
CA ASP A 100 -2.76 0.09 -20.57
C ASP A 100 -1.69 0.23 -19.46
N ALA A 101 -1.11 -0.89 -19.06
CA ALA A 101 -0.14 -0.93 -17.99
C ALA A 101 1.13 -0.12 -18.30
N ASP A 102 1.56 -0.10 -19.57
CA ASP A 102 2.75 0.63 -19.97
C ASP A 102 2.52 2.15 -19.96
N ALA A 103 1.36 2.60 -20.44
CA ALA A 103 0.97 4.00 -20.39
C ALA A 103 0.90 4.52 -18.93
N VAL A 104 0.33 3.75 -18.01
CA VAL A 104 0.30 4.11 -16.58
C VAL A 104 1.72 4.15 -16.01
N ARG A 105 2.55 3.15 -16.32
CA ARG A 105 3.94 3.09 -15.83
C ARG A 105 4.79 4.27 -16.34
N GLU A 106 4.64 4.65 -17.59
CA GLU A 106 5.36 5.80 -18.16
C GLU A 106 4.98 7.11 -17.46
N ARG A 107 3.72 7.30 -17.07
CA ARG A 107 3.29 8.48 -16.31
C ARG A 107 3.83 8.52 -14.86
N LEU A 108 4.18 7.37 -14.29
CA LEU A 108 4.81 7.27 -12.97
C LEU A 108 6.32 7.57 -12.99
N ARG A 109 7.02 7.34 -14.12
CA ARG A 109 8.48 7.51 -14.22
C ARG A 109 9.02 8.85 -13.71
N PRO A 110 8.42 10.00 -14.02
CA PRO A 110 8.94 11.29 -13.54
C PRO A 110 8.70 11.53 -12.04
N GLN A 111 7.87 10.71 -11.39
CA GLN A 111 7.44 10.88 -10.01
C GLN A 111 8.10 9.91 -9.03
N LEU A 112 8.58 8.77 -9.50
CA LEU A 112 9.09 7.68 -8.69
C LEU A 112 10.49 7.27 -9.12
N ALA A 113 11.31 6.86 -8.16
CA ALA A 113 12.56 6.18 -8.47
C ALA A 113 12.28 4.89 -9.25
N TYR A 114 13.18 4.55 -10.15
CA TYR A 114 13.04 3.43 -11.09
C TYR A 114 12.67 2.10 -10.38
N PHE A 115 13.28 1.81 -9.24
CA PHE A 115 13.05 0.57 -8.49
C PHE A 115 11.69 0.52 -7.76
N LYS A 116 10.97 1.66 -7.68
CA LYS A 116 9.62 1.78 -7.12
C LYS A 116 8.52 1.69 -8.17
N LEU A 117 8.87 1.62 -9.46
CA LEU A 117 7.88 1.48 -10.52
C LEU A 117 7.22 0.11 -10.43
N PRO A 118 5.87 0.02 -10.45
CA PRO A 118 5.19 -1.26 -10.43
C PRO A 118 5.56 -2.10 -11.66
N ARG A 119 6.04 -3.32 -11.40
CA ARG A 119 6.26 -4.28 -12.47
C ARG A 119 4.95 -4.76 -13.05
N TYR A 120 3.96 -4.98 -12.18
CA TYR A 120 2.64 -5.42 -12.57
C TYR A 120 1.62 -4.33 -12.28
N ILE A 121 0.74 -4.10 -13.24
CA ILE A 121 -0.43 -3.24 -13.11
C ILE A 121 -1.62 -4.08 -13.55
N VAL A 122 -2.54 -4.32 -12.62
CA VAL A 122 -3.75 -5.13 -12.83
C VAL A 122 -4.95 -4.20 -12.78
N PHE A 123 -5.74 -4.21 -13.84
CA PHE A 123 -6.97 -3.44 -13.90
C PHE A 123 -8.13 -4.28 -13.37
N LEU A 124 -8.89 -3.71 -12.46
CA LEU A 124 -10.06 -4.34 -11.84
C LEU A 124 -11.25 -3.40 -12.00
N ASP A 125 -12.43 -3.97 -12.27
CA ASP A 125 -13.68 -3.20 -12.39
C ASP A 125 -14.05 -2.53 -11.07
N ASP A 126 -13.75 -3.19 -9.94
CA ASP A 126 -13.88 -2.62 -8.59
C ASP A 126 -12.76 -3.16 -7.69
N LEU A 127 -12.32 -2.33 -6.74
CA LEU A 127 -11.33 -2.75 -5.76
C LEU A 127 -12.02 -3.35 -4.52
N PRO A 128 -11.59 -4.54 -4.07
CA PRO A 128 -12.16 -5.18 -2.88
C PRO A 128 -12.05 -4.28 -1.65
N LYS A 129 -13.15 -4.13 -0.90
CA LYS A 129 -13.22 -3.28 0.29
C LYS A 129 -13.40 -4.08 1.57
N THR A 130 -12.85 -3.56 2.65
CA THR A 130 -13.09 -4.06 4.00
C THR A 130 -14.52 -3.70 4.43
N GLN A 131 -14.99 -4.31 5.51
CA GLN A 131 -16.29 -3.95 6.13
C GLN A 131 -16.38 -2.45 6.51
N LYS A 132 -15.24 -1.79 6.72
CA LYS A 132 -15.16 -0.35 7.03
C LYS A 132 -15.07 0.54 5.79
N GLY A 133 -15.18 -0.02 4.58
CA GLY A 133 -15.16 0.70 3.31
C GLY A 133 -13.77 1.03 2.75
N ALA A 134 -12.68 0.74 3.47
CA ALA A 134 -11.33 0.93 2.96
C ALA A 134 -10.93 -0.20 1.98
N VAL A 135 -10.12 0.11 0.97
CA VAL A 135 -9.60 -0.90 0.05
C VAL A 135 -8.75 -1.93 0.80
N SER A 136 -9.05 -3.20 0.59
CA SER A 136 -8.37 -4.32 1.24
C SER A 136 -7.13 -4.73 0.46
N GLY A 137 -5.93 -4.44 0.99
CA GLY A 137 -4.68 -4.86 0.37
C GLY A 137 -4.56 -6.38 0.22
N GLY A 138 -5.03 -7.15 1.22
CA GLY A 138 -5.01 -8.61 1.16
C GLY A 138 -5.88 -9.19 0.05
N GLU A 139 -7.08 -8.63 -0.16
CA GLU A 139 -7.98 -9.04 -1.25
C GLU A 139 -7.44 -8.59 -2.61
N CYS A 140 -6.90 -7.37 -2.71
CA CYS A 140 -6.24 -6.90 -3.94
C CYS A 140 -5.06 -7.81 -4.32
N ARG A 141 -4.24 -8.22 -3.33
CA ARG A 141 -3.16 -9.19 -3.57
C ARG A 141 -3.69 -10.51 -4.13
N ARG A 142 -4.76 -11.06 -3.54
CA ARG A 142 -5.40 -12.29 -4.05
C ARG A 142 -5.96 -12.11 -5.46
N ALA A 143 -6.63 -11.00 -5.73
CA ALA A 143 -7.14 -10.69 -7.07
C ALA A 143 -6.01 -10.58 -8.10
N ALA A 144 -4.94 -9.86 -7.78
CA ALA A 144 -3.77 -9.73 -8.64
C ALA A 144 -3.11 -11.09 -8.92
N MET A 145 -2.98 -11.95 -7.90
CA MET A 145 -2.40 -13.29 -8.07
C MET A 145 -3.24 -14.18 -9.00
N ARG A 146 -4.58 -14.05 -8.94
CA ARG A 146 -5.47 -14.76 -9.87
C ARG A 146 -5.30 -14.27 -11.30
N GLU A 147 -5.32 -12.96 -11.52
CA GLU A 147 -5.19 -12.36 -12.85
C GLU A 147 -3.83 -12.66 -13.50
N LEU A 148 -2.75 -12.57 -12.74
CA LEU A 148 -1.39 -12.71 -13.27
C LEU A 148 -0.95 -14.17 -13.44
N PHE A 149 -1.38 -15.05 -12.53
CA PHE A 149 -0.81 -16.41 -12.42
C PHE A 149 -1.87 -17.53 -12.40
N GLY A 150 -3.15 -17.20 -12.49
CA GLY A 150 -4.25 -18.18 -12.42
C GLY A 150 -4.34 -18.92 -11.07
N LEU A 151 -3.82 -18.33 -9.99
CA LEU A 151 -3.81 -18.92 -8.66
C LEU A 151 -5.15 -18.67 -7.94
N THR A 152 -5.76 -19.72 -7.42
CA THR A 152 -7.02 -19.67 -6.65
C THR A 152 -6.79 -19.47 -5.15
#